data_6eb402f0dc25d64a860c29b5b2d61ce8
#
_entry.id   6eb402f0dc25d64a860c29b5b2d61ce8
#
_cell.length_a   1.000
_cell.length_b   1.000
_cell.length_c   1.000
_cell.angle_alpha   90.00
_cell.angle_beta   90.00
_cell.angle_gamma   90.00
#
_symmetry.space_group_name_H-M   'P 1'
#
loop_
_entity.id
_entity.type
_entity.pdbx_description
1 polymer ?
#
loop_
_entity_poly.entity_id
_entity_poly.type
_entity_poly.pdbx_seq_one_letter_code
_entity_poly.pdbx_strand_id
1 'polypeptide(L)'
;YCTRQILPGMVRRRRGHIVNIGSVAGSTPYPGGNVYGATKAFVKQFSNNLRTDLLGTPIRVSNIAPGMAETEFSLVRFNGDAARAAKVYQGAQPLSADDIAEIIYWVTGLPPHININSMDVMPVCQAWAPFAIHRQEM
;
A
#
# COMPACT_ATOMS: atom_id res chain seq x y z
N TYR A 1 -15.79 -6.39 2.71
CA TYR A 1 -16.48 -7.04 3.84
C TYR A 1 -15.89 -6.64 5.19
N CYS A 2 -14.56 -6.71 5.40
CA CYS A 2 -13.92 -6.40 6.70
C CYS A 2 -14.33 -5.02 7.23
N THR A 3 -14.20 -3.95 6.41
CA THR A 3 -14.56 -2.60 6.81
C THR A 3 -16.00 -2.51 7.30
N ARG A 4 -16.94 -3.13 6.59
CA ARG A 4 -18.37 -3.13 6.97
C ARG A 4 -18.61 -3.77 8.34
N GLN A 5 -17.83 -4.78 8.70
CA GLN A 5 -17.98 -5.49 9.99
C GLN A 5 -17.38 -4.70 11.16
N ILE A 6 -16.22 -4.06 10.96
CA ILE A 6 -15.49 -3.41 12.06
C ILE A 6 -15.89 -1.95 12.28
N LEU A 7 -16.25 -1.24 11.20
CA LEU A 7 -16.52 0.20 11.23
C LEU A 7 -17.63 0.63 12.22
N PRO A 8 -18.79 -0.05 12.29
CA PRO A 8 -19.83 0.33 13.25
C PRO A 8 -19.36 0.32 14.71
N GLY A 9 -18.49 -0.64 15.05
CA GLY A 9 -17.87 -0.71 16.38
C GLY A 9 -16.90 0.45 16.62
N MET A 10 -16.12 0.85 15.62
CA MET A 10 -15.22 2.00 15.71
C MET A 10 -16.00 3.30 15.92
N VAL A 11 -17.08 3.50 15.14
CA VAL A 11 -17.92 4.69 15.25
C VAL A 11 -18.57 4.78 16.64
N ARG A 12 -19.16 3.69 17.14
CA ARG A 12 -19.78 3.67 18.49
C ARG A 12 -18.81 4.03 19.61
N ARG A 13 -17.59 3.45 19.58
CA ARG A 13 -16.57 3.77 20.60
C ARG A 13 -15.79 5.06 20.33
N ARG A 14 -16.14 5.77 19.24
CA ARG A 14 -15.49 7.02 18.79
C ARG A 14 -13.97 6.92 18.70
N ARG A 15 -13.46 5.78 18.28
CA ARG A 15 -12.02 5.51 18.14
C ARG A 15 -11.78 4.40 17.12
N GLY A 16 -10.90 4.67 16.15
CA GLY A 16 -10.46 3.68 15.17
C GLY A 16 -9.57 4.27 14.10
N HIS A 17 -8.82 3.39 13.44
CA HIS A 17 -8.01 3.72 12.28
C HIS A 17 -8.07 2.53 11.30
N ILE A 18 -8.49 2.78 10.09
CA ILE A 18 -8.46 1.82 8.99
C ILE A 18 -7.24 2.15 8.12
N VAL A 19 -6.32 1.21 8.01
CA VAL A 19 -5.15 1.33 7.14
C VAL A 19 -5.31 0.30 6.02
N ASN A 20 -5.46 0.78 4.80
CA ASN A 20 -5.53 -0.04 3.60
C ASN A 20 -4.15 -0.08 2.92
N ILE A 21 -3.74 -1.27 2.49
CA ILE A 21 -2.51 -1.44 1.72
C ILE A 21 -2.83 -1.34 0.24
N GLY A 22 -2.56 -0.16 -0.30
CA GLY A 22 -2.65 0.14 -1.73
C GLY A 22 -1.45 -0.38 -2.52
N SER A 23 -1.04 0.39 -3.50
CA SER A 23 0.21 0.26 -4.26
C SER A 23 0.39 1.52 -5.11
N VAL A 24 1.62 1.86 -5.43
CA VAL A 24 1.92 2.87 -6.48
C VAL A 24 1.31 2.49 -7.83
N ALA A 25 1.09 1.19 -8.07
CA ALA A 25 0.37 0.66 -9.24
C ALA A 25 -1.10 1.13 -9.33
N GLY A 26 -1.70 1.59 -8.24
CA GLY A 26 -3.04 2.18 -8.25
C GLY A 26 -3.10 3.61 -8.81
N SER A 27 -1.94 4.23 -9.03
CA SER A 27 -1.83 5.60 -9.53
C SER A 27 -1.03 5.69 -10.84
N THR A 28 -0.14 4.72 -11.09
CA THR A 28 0.77 4.73 -12.25
C THR A 28 0.58 3.47 -13.07
N PRO A 29 0.23 3.59 -14.35
CA PRO A 29 0.08 2.44 -15.23
C PRO A 29 1.43 1.81 -15.57
N TYR A 30 1.43 0.50 -15.80
CA TYR A 30 2.60 -0.25 -16.25
C TYR A 30 2.18 -1.47 -17.09
N PRO A 31 3.03 -1.98 -17.99
CA PRO A 31 2.71 -3.16 -18.80
C PRO A 31 2.33 -4.38 -17.96
N GLY A 32 1.22 -5.04 -18.27
CA GLY A 32 0.71 -6.20 -17.54
C GLY A 32 0.01 -5.88 -16.21
N GLY A 33 -0.17 -4.59 -15.88
CA GLY A 33 -0.77 -4.14 -14.64
C GLY A 33 -2.27 -3.88 -14.66
N ASN A 34 -2.98 -4.16 -15.76
CA ASN A 34 -4.38 -3.76 -15.96
C ASN A 34 -5.32 -4.20 -14.83
N VAL A 35 -5.37 -5.48 -14.46
CA VAL A 35 -6.23 -5.96 -13.37
C VAL A 35 -5.69 -5.54 -12.01
N TYR A 36 -4.40 -5.79 -11.74
CA TYR A 36 -3.81 -5.45 -10.46
C TYR A 36 -3.86 -3.95 -10.19
N GLY A 37 -3.45 -3.12 -11.16
CA GLY A 37 -3.51 -1.66 -11.03
C GLY A 37 -4.93 -1.17 -10.79
N ALA A 38 -5.92 -1.72 -11.51
CA ALA A 38 -7.32 -1.38 -11.30
C ALA A 38 -7.81 -1.73 -9.88
N THR A 39 -7.43 -2.90 -9.34
CA THR A 39 -7.79 -3.26 -7.94
C THR A 39 -7.15 -2.32 -6.94
N LYS A 40 -5.91 -1.88 -7.16
CA LYS A 40 -5.21 -0.95 -6.26
C LYS A 40 -5.71 0.49 -6.40
N ALA A 41 -6.13 0.91 -7.60
CA ALA A 41 -6.85 2.17 -7.82
C ALA A 41 -8.20 2.17 -7.07
N PHE A 42 -8.93 1.05 -7.11
CA PHE A 42 -10.13 0.87 -6.30
C PHE A 42 -9.85 1.05 -4.80
N VAL A 43 -8.82 0.40 -4.26
CA VAL A 43 -8.46 0.51 -2.83
C VAL A 43 -8.14 1.96 -2.47
N LYS A 44 -7.40 2.68 -3.30
CA LYS A 44 -7.09 4.10 -3.10
C LYS A 44 -8.36 4.94 -3.06
N GLN A 45 -9.23 4.82 -4.08
CA GLN A 45 -10.47 5.61 -4.15
C GLN A 45 -11.45 5.21 -3.06
N PHE A 46 -11.56 3.94 -2.71
CA PHE A 46 -12.35 3.46 -1.59
C PHE A 46 -11.90 4.10 -0.27
N SER A 47 -10.59 4.20 -0.03
CA SER A 47 -10.05 4.84 1.17
C SER A 47 -10.42 6.33 1.24
N ASN A 48 -10.32 7.03 0.12
CA ASN A 48 -10.68 8.45 0.02
C ASN A 48 -12.18 8.68 0.28
N ASN A 49 -13.04 7.89 -0.34
CA ASN A 49 -14.50 7.98 -0.14
C ASN A 49 -14.87 7.64 1.30
N LEU A 50 -14.32 6.57 1.84
CA LEU A 50 -14.56 6.17 3.23
C LEU A 50 -14.14 7.28 4.21
N ARG A 51 -13.00 7.96 3.95
CA ARG A 51 -12.58 9.11 4.77
C ARG A 51 -13.57 10.26 4.68
N THR A 52 -14.15 10.50 3.51
CA THR A 52 -15.19 11.52 3.29
C THR A 52 -16.47 11.19 4.04
N ASP A 53 -16.94 9.94 3.93
CA ASP A 53 -18.16 9.47 4.60
C ASP A 53 -18.05 9.52 6.13
N LEU A 54 -16.84 9.46 6.67
CA LEU A 54 -16.55 9.50 8.09
C LEU A 54 -16.27 10.92 8.64
N LEU A 55 -16.49 11.96 7.83
CA LEU A 55 -16.37 13.34 8.29
C LEU A 55 -17.30 13.57 9.51
N GLY A 56 -16.79 14.28 10.52
CA GLY A 56 -17.48 14.48 11.80
C GLY A 56 -17.33 13.34 12.81
N THR A 57 -16.63 12.26 12.43
CA THR A 57 -16.21 11.20 13.36
C THR A 57 -14.71 11.27 13.63
N PRO A 58 -14.21 10.75 14.77
CA PRO A 58 -12.79 10.68 15.06
C PRO A 58 -12.14 9.41 14.46
N ILE A 59 -12.69 8.84 13.39
CA ILE A 59 -12.17 7.65 12.73
C ILE A 59 -11.22 8.07 11.62
N ARG A 60 -10.01 7.51 11.63
CA ARG A 60 -8.99 7.75 10.62
C ARG A 60 -9.04 6.71 9.51
N VAL A 61 -8.67 7.11 8.31
CA VAL A 61 -8.51 6.20 7.17
C VAL A 61 -7.26 6.58 6.41
N SER A 62 -6.37 5.62 6.20
CA SER A 62 -5.11 5.80 5.48
C SER A 62 -4.96 4.77 4.38
N ASN A 63 -4.35 5.17 3.27
CA ASN A 63 -3.90 4.30 2.20
C ASN A 63 -2.38 4.34 2.15
N ILE A 64 -1.71 3.23 2.46
CA ILE A 64 -0.27 3.08 2.28
C ILE A 64 -0.05 2.37 0.95
N ALA A 65 0.71 3.01 0.05
CA ALA A 65 0.90 2.56 -1.31
C ALA A 65 2.38 2.20 -1.58
N PRO A 66 2.79 0.95 -1.27
CA PRO A 66 4.15 0.51 -1.52
C PRO A 66 4.49 0.46 -3.01
N GLY A 67 5.75 0.74 -3.33
CA GLY A 67 6.41 0.39 -4.57
C GLY A 67 6.90 -1.05 -4.58
N MET A 68 8.13 -1.26 -5.07
CA MET A 68 8.75 -2.57 -5.09
C MET A 68 9.10 -3.04 -3.67
N ALA A 69 8.37 -4.05 -3.20
CA ALA A 69 8.61 -4.67 -1.90
C ALA A 69 8.82 -6.19 -2.09
N GLU A 70 9.89 -6.70 -1.51
CA GLU A 70 10.20 -8.13 -1.53
C GLU A 70 9.40 -8.83 -0.43
N THR A 71 8.44 -9.63 -0.85
CA THR A 71 7.56 -10.43 -0.02
C THR A 71 7.17 -11.68 -0.79
N GLU A 72 6.32 -12.52 -0.24
CA GLU A 72 5.72 -13.66 -0.96
C GLU A 72 4.88 -13.24 -2.19
N PHE A 73 4.64 -11.95 -2.37
CA PHE A 73 3.80 -11.44 -3.48
C PHE A 73 4.29 -11.90 -4.85
N SER A 74 5.59 -11.81 -5.12
CA SER A 74 6.16 -12.23 -6.41
C SER A 74 6.07 -13.74 -6.60
N LEU A 75 6.25 -14.52 -5.54
CA LEU A 75 6.10 -15.97 -5.57
C LEU A 75 4.65 -16.37 -5.91
N VAL A 76 3.67 -15.75 -5.26
CA VAL A 76 2.24 -15.95 -5.54
C VAL A 76 1.90 -15.49 -6.95
N ARG A 77 2.38 -14.33 -7.39
CA ARG A 77 2.16 -13.77 -8.73
C ARG A 77 2.66 -14.70 -9.84
N PHE A 78 3.74 -15.40 -9.62
CA PHE A 78 4.35 -16.32 -10.59
C PHE A 78 4.03 -17.79 -10.31
N ASN A 79 2.94 -18.08 -9.58
CA ASN A 79 2.45 -19.43 -9.32
C ASN A 79 3.52 -20.36 -8.71
N GLY A 80 4.38 -19.84 -7.80
CA GLY A 80 5.41 -20.60 -7.13
C GLY A 80 6.75 -20.67 -7.86
N ASP A 81 6.90 -20.02 -9.03
CA ASP A 81 8.19 -19.94 -9.73
C ASP A 81 9.17 -19.03 -8.97
N ALA A 82 9.96 -19.63 -8.10
CA ALA A 82 10.92 -18.92 -7.26
C ALA A 82 12.05 -18.24 -8.07
N ALA A 83 12.48 -18.84 -9.18
CA ALA A 83 13.54 -18.27 -10.02
C ALA A 83 13.04 -17.00 -10.72
N ARG A 84 11.81 -17.00 -11.21
CA ARG A 84 11.18 -15.83 -11.80
C ARG A 84 10.86 -14.75 -10.76
N ALA A 85 10.45 -15.14 -9.58
CA ALA A 85 10.20 -14.22 -8.47
C ALA A 85 11.49 -13.50 -8.04
N ALA A 86 12.60 -14.23 -7.87
CA ALA A 86 13.89 -13.67 -7.50
C ALA A 86 14.43 -12.67 -8.54
N LYS A 87 14.23 -12.92 -9.84
CA LYS A 87 14.65 -12.00 -10.91
C LYS A 87 14.04 -10.60 -10.81
N VAL A 88 12.87 -10.47 -10.19
CA VAL A 88 12.23 -9.15 -9.98
C VAL A 88 13.11 -8.24 -9.16
N TYR A 89 13.80 -8.79 -8.18
CA TYR A 89 14.58 -8.03 -7.19
C TYR A 89 16.09 -8.01 -7.49
N GLN A 90 16.54 -8.77 -8.46
CA GLN A 90 17.96 -8.89 -8.79
C GLN A 90 18.58 -7.53 -9.10
N GLY A 91 19.71 -7.21 -8.42
CA GLY A 91 20.42 -5.94 -8.55
C GLY A 91 19.66 -4.71 -8.02
N ALA A 92 18.58 -4.91 -7.28
CA ALA A 92 17.82 -3.84 -6.61
C ALA A 92 17.83 -4.06 -5.09
N GLN A 93 17.61 -2.99 -4.34
CA GLN A 93 17.34 -3.03 -2.90
C GLN A 93 15.85 -2.69 -2.69
N PRO A 94 14.95 -3.68 -2.69
CA PRO A 94 13.52 -3.46 -2.50
C PRO A 94 13.21 -3.09 -1.05
N LEU A 95 11.97 -2.61 -0.81
CA LEU A 95 11.42 -2.54 0.53
C LEU A 95 11.19 -3.96 1.06
N SER A 96 11.28 -4.12 2.38
CA SER A 96 10.86 -5.31 3.10
C SER A 96 9.43 -5.17 3.62
N ALA A 97 8.86 -6.27 4.11
CA ALA A 97 7.59 -6.22 4.84
C ALA A 97 7.72 -5.41 6.14
N ASP A 98 8.87 -5.50 6.80
CA ASP A 98 9.14 -4.76 8.04
C ASP A 98 9.22 -3.25 7.82
N ASP A 99 9.81 -2.79 6.71
CA ASP A 99 9.81 -1.36 6.37
C ASP A 99 8.37 -0.81 6.27
N ILE A 100 7.47 -1.56 5.67
CA ILE A 100 6.07 -1.16 5.56
C ILE A 100 5.36 -1.24 6.92
N ALA A 101 5.68 -2.24 7.74
CA ALA A 101 5.13 -2.38 9.08
C ALA A 101 5.55 -1.21 10.00
N GLU A 102 6.80 -0.77 9.93
CA GLU A 102 7.27 0.41 10.67
C GLU A 102 6.53 1.69 10.27
N ILE A 103 6.31 1.89 8.97
CA ILE A 103 5.54 3.03 8.47
C ILE A 103 4.10 2.98 8.99
N ILE A 104 3.45 1.82 8.95
CA ILE A 104 2.10 1.63 9.49
C ILE A 104 2.09 1.93 10.99
N TYR A 105 3.06 1.42 11.74
CA TYR A 105 3.19 1.67 13.17
C TYR A 105 3.29 3.18 13.44
N TRP A 106 4.17 3.89 12.74
CA TRP A 106 4.30 5.34 12.86
C TRP A 106 2.99 6.07 12.55
N VAL A 107 2.35 5.76 11.42
CA VAL A 107 1.08 6.39 11.00
C VAL A 107 -0.02 6.16 12.06
N THR A 108 -0.08 4.97 12.62
CA THR A 108 -1.09 4.64 13.65
C THR A 108 -0.83 5.30 14.99
N GLY A 109 0.44 5.59 15.32
CA GLY A 109 0.88 6.28 16.53
C GLY A 109 0.65 7.80 16.53
N LEU A 110 0.31 8.42 15.40
CA LEU A 110 0.08 9.86 15.31
C LEU A 110 -1.10 10.31 16.18
N PRO A 111 -1.09 11.57 16.64
CA PRO A 111 -2.21 12.17 17.39
C PRO A 111 -3.55 11.99 16.66
N PRO A 112 -4.67 11.79 17.40
CA PRO A 112 -5.96 11.43 16.79
C PRO A 112 -6.55 12.42 15.79
N HIS A 113 -6.14 13.68 15.86
CA HIS A 113 -6.60 14.72 14.92
C HIS A 113 -5.83 14.72 13.59
N ILE A 114 -4.75 13.95 13.49
CA ILE A 114 -3.91 13.85 12.28
C ILE A 114 -4.34 12.60 11.49
N ASN A 115 -4.73 12.80 10.24
CA ASN A 115 -5.00 11.70 9.30
C ASN A 115 -4.04 11.79 8.10
N ILE A 116 -3.24 10.76 7.90
CA ILE A 116 -2.49 10.60 6.65
C ILE A 116 -3.43 9.95 5.64
N ASN A 117 -3.86 10.69 4.63
CA ASN A 117 -4.82 10.19 3.65
C ASN A 117 -4.19 9.14 2.73
N SER A 118 -3.00 9.43 2.19
CA SER A 118 -2.26 8.50 1.34
C SER A 118 -0.76 8.73 1.50
N MET A 119 0.00 7.66 1.43
CA MET A 119 1.46 7.70 1.46
C MET A 119 2.01 6.71 0.43
N ASP A 120 2.69 7.24 -0.58
CA ASP A 120 3.43 6.45 -1.56
C ASP A 120 4.84 6.21 -1.01
N VAL A 121 5.25 4.94 -0.95
CA VAL A 121 6.53 4.51 -0.38
C VAL A 121 7.26 3.66 -1.40
N MET A 122 8.37 4.17 -1.91
CA MET A 122 9.19 3.43 -2.88
C MET A 122 10.61 3.27 -2.35
N PRO A 123 11.31 2.17 -2.68
CA PRO A 123 12.74 2.08 -2.42
C PRO A 123 13.47 3.15 -3.23
N VAL A 124 14.60 3.61 -2.73
CA VAL A 124 15.40 4.67 -3.38
C VAL A 124 15.80 4.29 -4.81
N CYS A 125 15.94 2.99 -5.09
CA CYS A 125 16.27 2.48 -6.43
C CYS A 125 15.09 2.49 -7.42
N GLN A 126 13.89 2.91 -7.01
CA GLN A 126 12.68 2.96 -7.85
C GLN A 126 12.22 4.39 -8.06
N ALA A 127 11.76 4.71 -9.26
CA ALA A 127 11.17 6.00 -9.62
C ALA A 127 9.85 5.83 -10.39
N TRP A 128 9.15 6.94 -10.65
CA TRP A 128 7.83 6.94 -11.25
C TRP A 128 7.76 6.54 -12.74
N ALA A 129 8.77 6.83 -13.53
CA ALA A 129 8.70 6.73 -14.99
C ALA A 129 9.40 5.48 -15.54
N PRO A 130 8.70 4.59 -16.14
CA PRO A 130 7.49 3.81 -15.82
C PRO A 130 7.80 2.70 -14.81
N PHE A 131 7.88 3.04 -13.54
CA PHE A 131 8.47 2.24 -12.46
C PHE A 131 9.95 1.90 -12.69
N ALA A 132 10.70 2.86 -13.21
CA ALA A 132 12.13 2.69 -13.46
C ALA A 132 12.87 2.19 -12.21
N ILE A 133 13.72 1.18 -12.39
CA ILE A 133 14.53 0.58 -11.34
C ILE A 133 15.99 0.78 -11.69
N HIS A 134 16.72 1.46 -10.83
CA HIS A 134 18.18 1.43 -10.91
C HIS A 134 18.71 0.12 -10.33
N ARG A 135 19.47 -0.62 -11.12
CA ARG A 135 20.11 -1.87 -10.71
C ARG A 135 21.61 -1.66 -10.66
N GLN A 136 22.24 -2.10 -9.59
CA GLN A 136 23.69 -2.10 -9.51
C GLN A 136 24.24 -3.17 -10.48
N GLU A 137 25.30 -2.81 -11.20
CA GLU A 137 26.07 -3.79 -11.96
C GLU A 137 26.71 -4.76 -10.97
N MET A 138 26.54 -6.05 -11.22
CA MET A 138 27.16 -7.12 -10.42
C MET A 138 28.57 -7.39 -10.94
#